data_98b2866afcb12bda16ae7a4c0cd9529f
#
_entry.id   98b2866afcb12bda16ae7a4c0cd9529f
#
_cell.length_a   1.000
_cell.length_b   1.000
_cell.length_c   1.000
_cell.angle_alpha   90.00
_cell.angle_beta   90.00
_cell.angle_gamma   90.00
#
_symmetry.space_group_name_H-M   'P 1'
#
loop_
_entity.id
_entity.type
_entity.pdbx_description
1 polymer ?
#
loop_
_entity_poly.entity_id
_entity_poly.type
_entity_poly.pdbx_seq_one_letter_code
_entity_poly.pdbx_strand_id
1 'polypeptide(L)'
;MAKQQVVKKTGKKRVKKNVGHGQAHIQSSFNNTIVTLTDAEGNAISWASAGGLGFRGSKKSTPYAAQMAAETAAKAAIPHGLTSVDVMVNGPGSGREAAIRALSACGIDVTSIRDVTPVPHNGCRPPKRRRV
;
A
#
# COMPACT_ATOMS: atom_id res chain seq x y z
N MET A 1 28.69 23.11 -9.79
CA MET A 1 28.69 22.68 -9.54
C MET A 1 28.67 22.09 -8.76
N ALA A 2 28.78 21.95 -8.59
CA ALA A 2 28.69 21.24 -7.89
C ALA A 2 28.06 21.31 -6.96
N LYS A 3 27.52 21.72 -6.72
CA LYS A 3 26.85 21.62 -6.00
C LYS A 3 26.02 21.00 -6.00
N GLN A 4 25.61 20.58 -6.15
CA GLN A 4 24.86 19.84 -6.07
C GLN A 4 25.00 18.80 -5.87
N GLN A 5 25.50 18.80 -5.83
CA GLN A 5 25.58 17.77 -5.51
C GLN A 5 25.69 17.43 -4.48
N VAL A 6 25.81 18.19 -4.18
CA VAL A 6 25.80 17.89 -3.22
C VAL A 6 24.97 17.80 -2.59
N VAL A 7 24.41 18.10 -2.72
CA VAL A 7 23.62 17.80 -2.24
C VAL A 7 23.16 16.96 -2.08
N LYS A 8 23.25 16.76 -2.39
CA LYS A 8 22.84 15.90 -2.25
C LYS A 8 23.16 15.25 -1.52
N LYS A 9 23.52 15.46 -1.35
CA LYS A 9 23.77 14.87 -0.61
C LYS A 9 23.71 14.93 0.42
N THR A 10 23.61 15.29 0.63
CA THR A 10 23.47 15.25 1.53
C THR A 10 22.98 14.91 2.23
N GLY A 11 23.26 15.25 1.76
CA GLY A 11 22.55 15.03 2.49
C GLY A 11 22.08 14.01 3.21
N LYS A 12 21.08 13.90 3.33
CA LYS A 12 20.66 12.90 4.02
C LYS A 12 20.65 11.72 3.29
N LYS A 13 21.39 10.76 3.61
CA LYS A 13 21.36 9.57 2.97
C LYS A 13 20.20 8.85 3.37
N ARG A 14 19.48 8.33 2.44
CA ARG A 14 18.47 7.42 2.71
C ARG A 14 19.07 6.14 3.06
N VAL A 15 18.77 5.58 4.20
CA VAL A 15 19.26 4.29 4.60
C VAL A 15 18.39 3.23 3.97
N LYS A 16 18.98 2.34 3.18
CA LYS A 16 18.24 1.25 2.61
C LYS A 16 17.97 0.23 3.66
N LYS A 17 16.72 -0.18 3.82
CA LYS A 17 16.38 -1.23 4.75
C LYS A 17 16.58 -2.55 4.05
N ASN A 18 17.10 -3.52 4.79
CA ASN A 18 17.28 -4.86 4.26
C ASN A 18 16.18 -5.72 4.83
N VAL A 19 15.04 -5.74 4.17
CA VAL A 19 13.89 -6.45 4.67
C VAL A 19 13.51 -7.53 3.67
N GLY A 20 13.84 -8.77 3.98
CA GLY A 20 13.48 -9.88 3.08
C GLY A 20 12.02 -10.26 3.17
N HIS A 21 11.43 -10.23 4.36
CA HIS A 21 10.03 -10.57 4.55
C HIS A 21 9.33 -9.41 5.25
N GLY A 22 8.16 -9.05 4.77
CA GLY A 22 7.43 -7.95 5.35
C GLY A 22 5.93 -8.19 5.27
N GLN A 23 5.19 -7.10 5.39
CA GLN A 23 3.73 -7.13 5.37
C GLN A 23 3.23 -6.16 4.32
N ALA A 24 2.17 -6.53 3.65
CA ALA A 24 1.49 -5.64 2.72
C ALA A 24 0.11 -5.34 3.30
N HIS A 25 -0.11 -4.07 3.62
CA HIS A 25 -1.39 -3.63 4.17
C HIS A 25 -2.18 -2.96 3.06
N ILE A 26 -3.30 -3.55 2.68
CA ILE A 26 -4.15 -3.03 1.62
C ILE A 26 -5.45 -2.54 2.25
N GLN A 27 -5.65 -1.23 2.20
CA GLN A 27 -6.90 -0.63 2.65
C GLN A 27 -7.72 -0.27 1.43
N SER A 28 -8.82 -0.98 1.25
CA SER A 28 -9.66 -0.82 0.07
C SER A 28 -11.04 -0.38 0.49
N SER A 29 -11.32 0.90 0.33
CA SER A 29 -12.64 1.44 0.60
C SER A 29 -13.43 1.49 -0.70
N PHE A 30 -14.68 1.92 -0.63
CA PHE A 30 -15.48 2.07 -1.84
C PHE A 30 -14.97 3.20 -2.73
N ASN A 31 -14.16 4.11 -2.19
CA ASN A 31 -13.71 5.27 -2.94
C ASN A 31 -12.21 5.27 -3.28
N ASN A 32 -11.43 4.42 -2.68
CA ASN A 32 -9.98 4.49 -2.87
C ASN A 32 -9.32 3.18 -2.43
N THR A 33 -8.08 3.00 -2.81
CA THR A 33 -7.26 1.88 -2.36
C THR A 33 -5.89 2.40 -1.98
N ILE A 34 -5.41 2.03 -0.81
CA ILE A 34 -4.09 2.41 -0.32
C ILE A 34 -3.31 1.14 -0.05
N VAL A 35 -2.10 1.06 -0.59
CA VAL A 35 -1.23 -0.09 -0.38
C VAL A 35 0.01 0.39 0.36
N THR A 36 0.31 -0.21 1.51
CA THR A 36 1.49 0.11 2.30
C THR A 36 2.30 -1.15 2.50
N LEU A 37 3.57 -1.11 2.15
CA LEU A 37 4.47 -2.23 2.37
C LEU A 37 5.34 -1.91 3.57
N THR A 38 5.41 -2.84 4.50
CA THR A 38 6.12 -2.65 5.75
C THR A 38 7.07 -3.79 6.00
N ASP A 39 7.93 -3.64 6.99
CA ASP A 39 8.75 -4.75 7.45
C ASP A 39 7.92 -5.63 8.39
N ALA A 40 8.55 -6.66 8.95
CA ALA A 40 7.81 -7.60 9.81
C ALA A 40 7.31 -6.96 11.10
N GLU A 41 7.88 -5.83 11.47
CA GLU A 41 7.46 -5.12 12.69
C GLU A 41 6.40 -4.06 12.43
N GLY A 42 6.05 -3.83 11.19
CA GLY A 42 5.03 -2.85 10.84
C GLY A 42 5.55 -1.48 10.47
N ASN A 43 6.86 -1.30 10.35
CA ASN A 43 7.42 -0.02 9.95
C ASN A 43 7.34 0.14 8.43
N ALA A 44 6.76 1.22 7.96
CA ALA A 44 6.51 1.40 6.54
C ALA A 44 7.79 1.52 5.72
N ILE A 45 7.86 0.80 4.64
CA ILE A 45 8.95 0.88 3.67
C ILE A 45 8.52 1.77 2.50
N SER A 46 7.34 1.51 1.96
CA SER A 46 6.80 2.28 0.85
C SER A 46 5.29 2.21 0.88
N TRP A 47 4.66 3.15 0.20
CA TRP A 47 3.20 3.15 0.10
C TRP A 47 2.79 3.88 -1.18
N ALA A 48 1.59 3.60 -1.62
CA ALA A 48 1.00 4.29 -2.75
C ALA A 48 -0.51 4.19 -2.64
N SER A 49 -1.19 5.15 -3.22
CA SER A 49 -2.64 5.13 -3.23
C SER A 49 -3.13 5.49 -4.62
N ALA A 50 -4.36 5.11 -4.93
CA ALA A 50 -4.93 5.46 -6.22
C ALA A 50 -5.00 6.98 -6.40
N GLY A 51 -5.38 7.70 -5.35
CA GLY A 51 -5.44 9.15 -5.40
C GLY A 51 -4.08 9.79 -5.62
N GLY A 52 -3.05 9.21 -5.03
CA GLY A 52 -1.69 9.72 -5.16
C GLY A 52 -1.09 9.53 -6.54
N LEU A 53 -1.65 8.63 -7.34
CA LEU A 53 -1.17 8.38 -8.69
C LEU A 53 -1.89 9.22 -9.75
N GLY A 54 -2.81 10.08 -9.33
CA GLY A 54 -3.50 10.96 -10.25
C GLY A 54 -4.92 10.52 -10.61
N PHE A 55 -5.38 9.37 -10.14
CA PHE A 55 -6.77 8.98 -10.33
C PHE A 55 -7.66 9.89 -9.49
N ARG A 56 -8.77 10.29 -10.03
CA ARG A 56 -9.66 11.23 -9.36
C ARG A 56 -11.08 10.73 -9.39
N GLY A 57 -11.85 11.13 -8.38
CA GLY A 57 -13.26 10.80 -8.30
C GLY A 57 -13.51 9.31 -8.29
N SER A 58 -14.46 8.85 -9.06
CA SER A 58 -14.82 7.43 -9.07
C SER A 58 -13.73 6.54 -9.64
N LYS A 59 -12.74 7.10 -10.33
CA LYS A 59 -11.66 6.28 -10.87
C LYS A 59 -10.76 5.71 -9.79
N LYS A 60 -10.74 6.30 -8.61
CA LYS A 60 -9.93 5.80 -7.51
C LYS A 60 -10.41 4.46 -6.98
N SER A 61 -11.66 4.13 -7.21
CA SER A 61 -12.23 2.90 -6.68
C SER A 61 -12.12 1.73 -7.64
N THR A 62 -11.53 1.93 -8.82
CA THR A 62 -11.45 0.86 -9.82
C THR A 62 -10.36 -0.15 -9.48
N PRO A 63 -10.52 -1.42 -9.88
CA PRO A 63 -9.46 -2.39 -9.70
C PRO A 63 -8.17 -2.02 -10.41
N TYR A 64 -8.28 -1.34 -11.56
CA TYR A 64 -7.08 -0.90 -12.28
C TYR A 64 -6.28 0.10 -11.45
N ALA A 65 -6.95 1.04 -10.78
CA ALA A 65 -6.25 2.00 -9.93
C ALA A 65 -5.56 1.29 -8.76
N ALA A 66 -6.20 0.28 -8.18
CA ALA A 66 -5.60 -0.50 -7.10
C ALA A 66 -4.36 -1.25 -7.60
N GLN A 67 -4.44 -1.80 -8.80
CA GLN A 67 -3.32 -2.49 -9.41
C GLN A 67 -2.12 -1.54 -9.59
N MET A 68 -2.36 -0.35 -10.10
CA MET A 68 -1.30 0.62 -10.30
C MET A 68 -0.69 1.07 -8.98
N ALA A 69 -1.52 1.25 -7.94
CA ALA A 69 -1.02 1.62 -6.62
C ALA A 69 -0.12 0.52 -6.06
N ALA A 70 -0.54 -0.74 -6.19
CA ALA A 70 0.26 -1.86 -5.70
C ALA A 70 1.58 -1.97 -6.45
N GLU A 71 1.55 -1.79 -7.77
CA GLU A 71 2.78 -1.82 -8.57
C GLU A 71 3.75 -0.74 -8.16
N THR A 72 3.25 0.47 -7.95
CA THR A 72 4.09 1.60 -7.55
C THR A 72 4.74 1.34 -6.20
N ALA A 73 3.96 0.86 -5.23
CA ALA A 73 4.50 0.55 -3.92
C ALA A 73 5.52 -0.57 -3.99
N ALA A 74 5.25 -1.61 -4.78
CA ALA A 74 6.15 -2.74 -4.90
C ALA A 74 7.48 -2.32 -5.52
N LYS A 75 7.44 -1.53 -6.58
CA LYS A 75 8.66 -1.08 -7.24
C LYS A 75 9.52 -0.24 -6.30
N ALA A 76 8.90 0.53 -5.43
CA ALA A 76 9.64 1.33 -4.46
C ALA A 76 10.23 0.47 -3.35
N ALA A 77 9.61 -0.66 -3.04
CA ALA A 77 10.07 -1.54 -1.96
C ALA A 77 11.15 -2.52 -2.39
N ILE A 78 11.16 -2.91 -3.65
CA ILE A 78 12.13 -3.89 -4.14
C ILE A 78 13.58 -3.50 -3.85
N PRO A 79 14.01 -2.25 -4.04
CA PRO A 79 15.37 -1.86 -3.70
C PRO A 79 15.74 -2.05 -2.23
N HIS A 80 14.78 -2.15 -1.35
CA HIS A 80 15.04 -2.40 0.05
C HIS A 80 15.12 -3.90 0.37
N GLY A 81 15.10 -4.74 -0.65
CA GLY A 81 15.29 -6.17 -0.48
C GLY A 81 14.03 -6.98 -0.20
N LEU A 82 12.87 -6.35 -0.31
CA LEU A 82 11.62 -7.04 0.00
C LEU A 82 11.35 -8.12 -1.05
N THR A 83 11.22 -9.37 -0.62
CA THR A 83 11.00 -10.49 -1.52
C THR A 83 9.69 -11.23 -1.25
N SER A 84 9.21 -11.21 0.00
CA SER A 84 7.96 -11.89 0.32
C SER A 84 7.17 -11.06 1.33
N VAL A 85 5.87 -11.21 1.31
CA VAL A 85 5.00 -10.45 2.21
C VAL A 85 3.82 -11.30 2.67
N ASP A 86 3.32 -10.97 3.85
CA ASP A 86 2.02 -11.43 4.30
C ASP A 86 1.03 -10.31 3.99
N VAL A 87 0.00 -10.62 3.25
CA VAL A 87 -0.97 -9.60 2.85
C VAL A 87 -2.09 -9.50 3.88
N MET A 88 -2.35 -8.29 4.32
CA MET A 88 -3.45 -8.00 5.25
C MET A 88 -4.40 -7.04 4.56
N VAL A 89 -5.61 -7.50 4.30
CA VAL A 89 -6.60 -6.75 3.55
C VAL A 89 -7.63 -6.18 4.49
N ASN A 90 -7.94 -4.92 4.33
CA ASN A 90 -8.90 -4.23 5.16
C ASN A 90 -9.89 -3.49 4.25
N GLY A 91 -11.18 -3.73 4.47
CA GLY A 91 -12.23 -3.00 3.79
C GLY A 91 -12.85 -3.74 2.63
N PRO A 92 -14.02 -3.28 2.20
CA PRO A 92 -14.81 -4.01 1.20
C PRO A 92 -14.63 -3.55 -0.24
N GLY A 93 -13.65 -2.70 -0.52
CA GLY A 93 -13.51 -2.13 -1.85
C GLY A 93 -13.20 -3.13 -2.94
N SER A 94 -13.46 -2.76 -4.18
CA SER A 94 -13.28 -3.65 -5.31
C SER A 94 -11.82 -3.87 -5.69
N GLY A 95 -10.91 -3.06 -5.15
CA GLY A 95 -9.50 -3.16 -5.50
C GLY A 95 -8.71 -4.20 -4.73
N ARG A 96 -9.35 -4.92 -3.81
CA ARG A 96 -8.64 -5.86 -2.92
C ARG A 96 -7.83 -6.88 -3.71
N GLU A 97 -8.51 -7.60 -4.57
CA GLU A 97 -7.86 -8.70 -5.29
C GLU A 97 -6.88 -8.21 -6.33
N ALA A 98 -7.22 -7.11 -7.01
CA ALA A 98 -6.34 -6.55 -8.01
C ALA A 98 -5.01 -6.12 -7.41
N ALA A 99 -5.04 -5.54 -6.21
CA ALA A 99 -3.81 -5.14 -5.53
C ALA A 99 -2.95 -6.35 -5.17
N ILE A 100 -3.58 -7.42 -4.68
CA ILE A 100 -2.84 -8.64 -4.33
C ILE A 100 -2.19 -9.24 -5.58
N ARG A 101 -2.92 -9.31 -6.67
CA ARG A 101 -2.38 -9.87 -7.91
C ARG A 101 -1.23 -9.02 -8.42
N ALA A 102 -1.32 -7.72 -8.29
CA ALA A 102 -0.27 -6.83 -8.75
C ALA A 102 1.02 -7.03 -7.95
N LEU A 103 0.91 -7.24 -6.65
CA LEU A 103 2.09 -7.53 -5.83
C LEU A 103 2.79 -8.81 -6.32
N SER A 104 2.00 -9.84 -6.59
CA SER A 104 2.54 -11.08 -7.11
C SER A 104 3.19 -10.88 -8.47
N ALA A 105 2.56 -10.10 -9.33
CA ALA A 105 3.09 -9.85 -10.68
C ALA A 105 4.39 -9.07 -10.66
N CYS A 106 4.64 -8.29 -9.62
CA CYS A 106 5.88 -7.53 -9.50
C CYS A 106 7.04 -8.36 -8.97
N GLY A 107 6.81 -9.63 -8.71
CA GLY A 107 7.87 -10.51 -8.25
C GLY A 107 7.98 -10.66 -6.74
N ILE A 108 7.00 -10.14 -6.00
CA ILE A 108 6.98 -10.30 -4.56
C ILE A 108 6.11 -11.52 -4.23
N ASP A 109 6.67 -12.46 -3.47
CA ASP A 109 5.93 -13.66 -3.10
C ASP A 109 4.92 -13.34 -2.02
N VAL A 110 3.68 -13.73 -2.23
CA VAL A 110 2.63 -13.57 -1.23
C VAL A 110 2.55 -14.88 -0.44
N THR A 111 2.98 -14.85 0.80
CA THR A 111 3.04 -16.07 1.60
C THR A 111 1.74 -16.36 2.32
N SER A 112 0.96 -15.35 2.65
CA SER A 112 -0.35 -15.56 3.24
C SER A 112 -1.23 -14.36 2.97
N ILE A 113 -2.53 -14.56 3.00
CA ILE A 113 -3.50 -13.50 2.81
C ILE A 113 -4.48 -13.57 3.96
N ARG A 114 -4.67 -12.46 4.65
CA ARG A 114 -5.56 -12.40 5.79
C ARG A 114 -6.45 -11.18 5.69
N ASP A 115 -7.72 -11.36 5.96
CA ASP A 115 -8.66 -10.26 6.00
C ASP A 115 -8.71 -9.73 7.43
N VAL A 116 -8.28 -8.50 7.64
CA VAL A 116 -8.23 -7.89 8.96
C VAL A 116 -9.25 -6.77 9.12
N THR A 117 -10.30 -6.78 8.29
CA THR A 117 -11.35 -5.78 8.38
C THR A 117 -11.93 -5.78 9.80
N PRO A 118 -11.96 -4.65 10.48
CA PRO A 118 -12.43 -4.62 11.86
C PRO A 118 -13.93 -4.87 11.96
N VAL A 119 -14.31 -5.65 12.93
CA VAL A 119 -15.72 -5.94 13.20
C VAL A 119 -16.00 -5.54 14.65
N PRO A 120 -16.70 -4.43 14.88
CA PRO A 120 -16.96 -4.00 16.26
C PRO A 120 -17.95 -4.93 16.95
N HIS A 121 -17.79 -5.08 18.27
CA HIS A 121 -18.73 -5.83 19.06
C HIS A 121 -19.80 -4.86 19.54
N ASN A 122 -20.60 -4.35 18.62
CA ASN A 122 -21.56 -3.26 18.78
C ASN A 122 -20.94 -1.88 18.83
N GLY A 123 -19.73 -1.72 19.26
CA GLY A 123 -18.96 -0.49 19.17
C GLY A 123 -19.70 0.79 19.50
N CYS A 124 -19.24 1.87 18.87
CA CYS A 124 -19.82 3.19 19.06
C CYS A 124 -21.05 3.37 18.18
N ARG A 125 -21.93 4.25 18.62
CA ARG A 125 -23.09 4.60 17.83
C ARG A 125 -22.64 5.20 16.49
N PRO A 126 -23.17 4.72 15.36
CA PRO A 126 -22.80 5.28 14.07
C PRO A 126 -23.36 6.70 13.89
N PRO A 127 -22.76 7.48 12.98
CA PRO A 127 -23.28 8.82 12.71
C PRO A 127 -24.66 8.74 12.09
N LYS A 128 -25.34 9.88 12.11
CA LYS A 128 -26.68 9.91 11.54
C LYS A 128 -26.63 9.68 10.04
N ARG A 129 -27.78 9.31 9.51
CA ARG A 129 -27.90 9.03 8.12
C ARG A 129 -27.55 10.23 7.27
N ARG A 130 -26.87 9.99 6.18
CA ARG A 130 -26.53 11.03 5.26
C ARG A 130 -27.77 11.54 4.55
N ARG A 131 -27.84 12.84 4.36
CA ARG A 131 -28.89 13.39 3.53
C ARG A 131 -28.44 13.32 2.09
N VAL A 132 -29.32 12.90 1.23
CA VAL A 132 -28.98 12.79 -0.19
C VAL A 132 -29.85 13.70 -1.00
#